data_5f9918e344fc8d12a149d817057de231
#
_entry.id   5f9918e344fc8d12a149d817057de231
#
_cell.length_a   1.000
_cell.length_b   1.000
_cell.length_c   1.000
_cell.angle_alpha   90.00
_cell.angle_beta   90.00
_cell.angle_gamma   90.00
#
_symmetry.space_group_name_H-M   'P 1'
#
loop_
_entity.id
_entity.type
_entity.pdbx_description
1 polymer ?
#
loop_
_entity_poly.entity_id
_entity_poly.type
_entity_poly.pdbx_seq_one_letter_code
_entity_poly.pdbx_strand_id
1 'polypeptide(L)'
;MYRRWGLTVLACLVGALAVPRGHAVVAPANPEDGKVEAGRYSNEYFKLAYRLPAGWSEDHEGPPPSNFGYYVLTALKGAGRAGTMLIAAQDQFFAAEPPGRAAEMIGRLRRSISEIDGMTVDREPEEMTISGKHFTRLDFSGTSLYRMVLVTESRCHFISFNLTTADPEERASLAQSLNALSLAESGDRADPVPICVKNYATSEHLVSRTDPTPAGPKFTSVPVRIIIGAGGGVRHIHVIRGSTEQKEKIATALSEWRFKPFVLEGRPVEVETGLTLRF
;
A
#
# COMPACT_ATOMS: atom_id res chain seq x y z
N MET A 1 64.59 -56.39 29.28
CA MET A 1 64.57 -55.62 28.05
C MET A 1 63.11 -55.55 27.56
N TYR A 2 62.37 -54.49 27.88
CA TYR A 2 61.04 -54.29 27.37
C TYR A 2 60.93 -52.90 26.68
N ARG A 3 60.77 -52.94 25.39
CA ARG A 3 60.62 -51.76 24.53
C ARG A 3 59.14 -51.27 24.59
N ARG A 4 58.89 -50.07 25.11
CA ARG A 4 57.57 -49.41 25.09
C ARG A 4 57.42 -48.68 23.74
N TRP A 5 56.40 -49.03 23.02
CA TRP A 5 55.92 -48.30 21.83
C TRP A 5 54.94 -47.23 22.27
N GLY A 6 55.29 -46.00 21.99
CA GLY A 6 54.33 -44.86 22.18
C GLY A 6 53.45 -44.74 20.99
N LEU A 7 52.11 -44.78 21.20
CA LEU A 7 51.06 -44.39 20.22
C LEU A 7 50.93 -42.90 20.30
N THR A 8 51.25 -42.22 19.19
CA THR A 8 50.89 -40.80 18.99
C THR A 8 49.48 -40.71 18.36
N VAL A 9 48.50 -40.22 19.13
CA VAL A 9 47.16 -39.97 18.63
C VAL A 9 47.15 -38.58 17.97
N LEU A 10 46.98 -38.58 16.66
CA LEU A 10 46.80 -37.36 15.86
C LEU A 10 45.32 -36.91 15.95
N ALA A 11 45.04 -35.87 16.71
CA ALA A 11 43.70 -35.27 16.79
C ALA A 11 43.45 -34.37 15.57
N CYS A 12 42.62 -34.83 14.64
CA CYS A 12 42.13 -34.00 13.55
C CYS A 12 41.07 -33.03 14.08
N LEU A 13 41.40 -31.74 14.20
CA LEU A 13 40.45 -30.65 14.42
C LEU A 13 39.70 -30.38 13.13
N VAL A 14 38.47 -30.87 13.06
CA VAL A 14 37.52 -30.49 12.01
C VAL A 14 36.97 -29.12 12.37
N GLY A 15 37.53 -28.08 11.79
CA GLY A 15 36.98 -26.73 11.88
C GLY A 15 35.65 -26.64 11.10
N ALA A 16 34.54 -26.55 11.81
CA ALA A 16 33.25 -26.24 11.21
C ALA A 16 33.27 -24.78 10.72
N LEU A 17 33.42 -24.60 9.41
CA LEU A 17 33.16 -23.30 8.75
C LEU A 17 31.68 -22.99 8.89
N ALA A 18 31.35 -22.06 9.78
CA ALA A 18 30.00 -21.47 9.87
C ALA A 18 29.76 -20.67 8.59
N VAL A 19 28.99 -21.22 7.65
CA VAL A 19 28.47 -20.50 6.50
C VAL A 19 27.48 -19.45 7.04
N PRO A 20 27.71 -18.15 6.82
CA PRO A 20 26.74 -17.15 7.21
C PRO A 20 25.45 -17.42 6.45
N ARG A 21 24.36 -17.70 7.19
CA ARG A 21 23.03 -17.78 6.61
C ARG A 21 22.70 -16.39 6.07
N GLY A 22 22.82 -16.20 4.77
CA GLY A 22 22.32 -15.03 4.09
C GLY A 22 20.84 -14.92 4.41
N HIS A 23 20.44 -13.86 5.11
CA HIS A 23 19.04 -13.51 5.25
C HIS A 23 18.58 -13.18 3.84
N ALA A 24 17.66 -13.97 3.28
CA ALA A 24 16.99 -13.63 2.04
C ALA A 24 16.29 -12.28 2.30
N VAL A 25 16.77 -11.24 1.63
CA VAL A 25 16.08 -9.94 1.64
C VAL A 25 14.78 -10.17 0.89
N VAL A 26 13.69 -10.34 1.63
CA VAL A 26 12.35 -10.39 1.04
C VAL A 26 12.11 -9.03 0.40
N ALA A 27 11.83 -9.01 -0.90
CA ALA A 27 11.47 -7.78 -1.58
C ALA A 27 10.27 -7.14 -0.84
N PRO A 28 10.30 -5.84 -0.59
CA PRO A 28 9.19 -5.19 0.07
C PRO A 28 7.92 -5.32 -0.77
N ALA A 29 6.79 -5.64 -0.11
CA ALA A 29 5.48 -5.76 -0.76
C ALA A 29 5.07 -4.42 -1.38
N ASN A 30 4.31 -4.48 -2.48
CA ASN A 30 3.69 -3.32 -3.12
C ASN A 30 2.21 -3.19 -2.75
N PRO A 31 1.57 -2.02 -2.96
CA PRO A 31 0.15 -1.84 -2.68
C PRO A 31 -0.76 -2.88 -3.34
N GLU A 32 -0.44 -3.32 -4.56
CA GLU A 32 -1.21 -4.28 -5.35
C GLU A 32 -1.04 -5.76 -4.93
N ASP A 33 -0.09 -6.08 -4.06
CA ASP A 33 0.24 -7.48 -3.68
C ASP A 33 -0.73 -8.07 -2.64
N GLY A 34 -2.01 -7.66 -2.66
CA GLY A 34 -3.06 -8.23 -1.83
C GLY A 34 -3.60 -9.54 -2.39
N LYS A 35 -4.12 -10.41 -1.50
CA LYS A 35 -4.69 -11.70 -1.91
C LYS A 35 -5.84 -12.14 -1.01
N VAL A 36 -6.75 -12.93 -1.58
CA VAL A 36 -7.81 -13.61 -0.85
C VAL A 36 -7.47 -15.10 -0.73
N GLU A 37 -7.28 -15.57 0.49
CA GLU A 37 -7.00 -16.98 0.79
C GLU A 37 -7.84 -17.43 1.99
N ALA A 38 -8.42 -18.61 1.92
CA ALA A 38 -9.20 -19.22 3.01
C ALA A 38 -10.27 -18.27 3.62
N GLY A 39 -10.97 -17.50 2.80
CA GLY A 39 -12.01 -16.58 3.24
C GLY A 39 -11.47 -15.33 3.97
N ARG A 40 -10.23 -14.98 3.72
CA ARG A 40 -9.60 -13.78 4.27
C ARG A 40 -8.85 -13.02 3.19
N TYR A 41 -9.10 -11.74 3.07
CA TYR A 41 -8.24 -10.82 2.32
C TYR A 41 -7.06 -10.40 3.20
N SER A 42 -5.86 -10.36 2.64
CA SER A 42 -4.65 -9.86 3.30
C SER A 42 -3.81 -9.03 2.34
N ASN A 43 -3.21 -7.96 2.86
CA ASN A 43 -2.29 -7.10 2.12
C ASN A 43 -1.12 -6.71 3.03
N GLU A 44 0.05 -7.25 2.73
CA GLU A 44 1.26 -7.04 3.54
C GLU A 44 1.78 -5.60 3.47
N TYR A 45 1.57 -4.92 2.35
CA TYR A 45 2.00 -3.54 2.21
C TYR A 45 1.28 -2.64 3.21
N PHE A 46 -0.04 -2.72 3.30
CA PHE A 46 -0.85 -1.93 4.23
C PHE A 46 -0.98 -2.54 5.63
N LYS A 47 -0.47 -3.76 5.84
CA LYS A 47 -0.76 -4.55 7.05
C LYS A 47 -2.27 -4.70 7.28
N LEU A 48 -3.00 -4.81 6.19
CA LEU A 48 -4.45 -4.93 6.14
C LEU A 48 -4.85 -6.40 6.11
N ALA A 49 -5.79 -6.77 6.96
CA ALA A 49 -6.45 -8.06 6.91
C ALA A 49 -7.94 -7.91 7.17
N TYR A 50 -8.75 -8.59 6.37
CA TYR A 50 -10.19 -8.59 6.48
C TYR A 50 -10.73 -10.01 6.29
N ARG A 51 -11.46 -10.51 7.30
CA ARG A 51 -12.15 -11.78 7.17
C ARG A 51 -13.46 -11.55 6.41
N LEU A 52 -13.61 -12.24 5.29
CA LEU A 52 -14.80 -12.14 4.46
C LEU A 52 -16.02 -12.68 5.21
N PRO A 53 -17.21 -12.09 5.04
CA PRO A 53 -18.45 -12.66 5.54
C PRO A 53 -18.69 -14.05 4.95
N ALA A 54 -19.48 -14.88 5.65
CA ALA A 54 -19.82 -16.22 5.17
C ALA A 54 -20.47 -16.16 3.78
N GLY A 55 -19.98 -16.99 2.85
CA GLY A 55 -20.46 -17.05 1.48
C GLY A 55 -19.95 -15.92 0.56
N TRP A 56 -19.01 -15.09 1.03
CA TRP A 56 -18.33 -14.11 0.20
C TRP A 56 -17.04 -14.67 -0.39
N SER A 57 -16.75 -14.25 -1.61
CA SER A 57 -15.52 -14.63 -2.33
C SER A 57 -14.98 -13.44 -3.12
N GLU A 58 -13.77 -13.56 -3.59
CA GLU A 58 -13.23 -12.63 -4.58
C GLU A 58 -13.97 -12.81 -5.90
N ASP A 59 -14.36 -11.69 -6.52
CA ASP A 59 -15.04 -11.68 -7.82
C ASP A 59 -14.02 -11.70 -8.95
N HIS A 60 -13.04 -10.82 -8.87
CA HIS A 60 -11.94 -10.73 -9.81
C HIS A 60 -10.75 -9.97 -9.21
N GLU A 61 -9.57 -10.25 -9.75
CA GLU A 61 -8.40 -9.43 -9.47
C GLU A 61 -8.60 -8.01 -10.00
N GLY A 62 -8.07 -7.03 -9.29
CA GLY A 62 -8.13 -5.64 -9.71
C GLY A 62 -7.35 -5.39 -11.01
N PRO A 63 -7.74 -4.40 -11.83
CA PRO A 63 -6.93 -3.96 -12.95
C PRO A 63 -5.59 -3.39 -12.45
N PRO A 64 -4.57 -3.32 -13.32
CA PRO A 64 -3.32 -2.64 -12.98
C PRO A 64 -3.57 -1.21 -12.48
N PRO A 65 -2.73 -0.70 -11.58
CA PRO A 65 -2.89 0.65 -11.03
C PRO A 65 -3.00 1.72 -12.11
N SER A 66 -3.80 2.75 -11.85
CA SER A 66 -3.94 3.89 -12.76
C SER A 66 -2.71 4.79 -12.73
N ASN A 67 -2.56 5.66 -13.75
CA ASN A 67 -1.50 6.69 -13.76
C ASN A 67 -1.62 7.71 -12.63
N PHE A 68 -2.77 7.76 -11.96
CA PHE A 68 -3.02 8.61 -10.79
C PHE A 68 -2.87 7.84 -9.48
N GLY A 69 -2.26 6.65 -9.50
CA GLY A 69 -2.03 5.85 -8.30
C GLY A 69 -3.31 5.34 -7.64
N TYR A 70 -4.34 5.04 -8.43
CA TYR A 70 -5.54 4.36 -7.93
C TYR A 70 -5.36 2.86 -8.11
N TYR A 71 -5.48 2.12 -7.02
CA TYR A 71 -5.34 0.68 -6.93
C TYR A 71 -6.69 0.07 -6.57
N VAL A 72 -7.17 -0.89 -7.36
CA VAL A 72 -8.22 -1.82 -6.93
C VAL A 72 -7.50 -2.97 -6.22
N LEU A 73 -7.60 -3.02 -4.91
CA LEU A 73 -6.91 -4.02 -4.09
C LEU A 73 -7.60 -5.38 -4.16
N THR A 74 -8.92 -5.40 -4.15
CA THR A 74 -9.77 -6.57 -4.41
C THR A 74 -11.22 -6.15 -4.64
N ALA A 75 -11.94 -6.92 -5.44
CA ALA A 75 -13.38 -6.83 -5.60
C ALA A 75 -14.03 -8.12 -5.05
N LEU A 76 -14.93 -7.97 -4.11
CA LEU A 76 -15.60 -9.06 -3.39
C LEU A 76 -17.08 -9.09 -3.72
N LYS A 77 -17.68 -10.28 -3.76
CA LYS A 77 -19.13 -10.48 -3.93
C LYS A 77 -19.68 -11.53 -2.98
N GLY A 78 -20.95 -11.37 -2.62
CA GLY A 78 -21.73 -12.36 -1.86
C GLY A 78 -22.28 -13.46 -2.77
N ALA A 79 -22.30 -14.71 -2.31
CA ALA A 79 -22.89 -15.83 -3.04
C ALA A 79 -24.41 -15.63 -3.18
N GLY A 80 -24.91 -15.57 -4.44
CA GLY A 80 -26.34 -15.45 -4.74
C GLY A 80 -26.99 -14.15 -4.27
N ARG A 81 -26.23 -13.15 -3.90
CA ARG A 81 -26.69 -11.82 -3.45
C ARG A 81 -26.15 -10.71 -4.37
N ALA A 82 -26.87 -9.61 -4.40
CA ALA A 82 -26.47 -8.44 -5.18
C ALA A 82 -25.39 -7.58 -4.50
N GLY A 83 -24.95 -7.96 -3.28
CA GLY A 83 -23.95 -7.21 -2.51
C GLY A 83 -22.54 -7.36 -3.07
N THR A 84 -21.85 -6.24 -3.22
CA THR A 84 -20.45 -6.16 -3.63
C THR A 84 -19.67 -5.26 -2.69
N MET A 85 -18.37 -5.53 -2.53
CA MET A 85 -17.45 -4.68 -1.80
C MET A 85 -16.18 -4.49 -2.63
N LEU A 86 -15.83 -3.26 -2.92
CA LEU A 86 -14.56 -2.89 -3.54
C LEU A 86 -13.64 -2.34 -2.46
N ILE A 87 -12.49 -2.96 -2.28
CA ILE A 87 -11.40 -2.40 -1.47
C ILE A 87 -10.42 -1.75 -2.42
N ALA A 88 -10.16 -0.46 -2.23
CA ALA A 88 -9.29 0.31 -3.09
C ALA A 88 -8.33 1.18 -2.29
N ALA A 89 -7.22 1.58 -2.91
CA ALA A 89 -6.29 2.55 -2.36
C ALA A 89 -6.04 3.67 -3.37
N GLN A 90 -6.02 4.90 -2.91
CA GLN A 90 -5.62 6.08 -3.68
C GLN A 90 -4.33 6.63 -3.13
N ASP A 91 -3.29 6.61 -3.93
CA ASP A 91 -2.02 7.22 -3.61
C ASP A 91 -2.16 8.75 -3.51
N GLN A 92 -1.77 9.31 -2.37
CA GLN A 92 -1.88 10.75 -2.11
C GLN A 92 -0.88 11.58 -2.92
N PHE A 93 0.22 10.98 -3.41
CA PHE A 93 1.21 11.71 -4.20
C PHE A 93 0.74 11.99 -5.62
N PHE A 94 -0.10 11.11 -6.20
CA PHE A 94 -0.57 11.18 -7.59
C PHE A 94 -2.04 11.53 -7.72
N ALA A 95 -2.77 11.69 -6.61
CA ALA A 95 -4.15 12.15 -6.63
C ALA A 95 -4.25 13.50 -7.34
N ALA A 96 -5.25 13.65 -8.24
CA ALA A 96 -5.49 14.88 -8.99
C ALA A 96 -5.87 16.06 -8.07
N GLU A 97 -6.55 15.76 -6.97
CA GLU A 97 -6.90 16.74 -5.95
C GLU A 97 -5.82 16.85 -4.87
N PRO A 98 -5.71 18.01 -4.19
CA PRO A 98 -4.78 18.17 -3.08
C PRO A 98 -5.01 17.07 -2.05
N PRO A 99 -3.95 16.49 -1.47
CA PRO A 99 -4.08 15.58 -0.37
C PRO A 99 -4.77 16.30 0.77
N GLY A 100 -5.81 15.69 1.30
CA GLY A 100 -6.52 16.13 2.49
C GLY A 100 -6.58 14.97 3.46
N ARG A 101 -7.34 15.14 4.51
CA ARG A 101 -7.67 14.04 5.42
C ARG A 101 -8.81 13.20 4.86
N ALA A 102 -8.96 11.94 5.32
CA ALA A 102 -10.06 11.07 4.95
C ALA A 102 -11.43 11.75 5.14
N ALA A 103 -11.62 12.50 6.21
CA ALA A 103 -12.83 13.28 6.47
C ALA A 103 -13.12 14.33 5.38
N GLU A 104 -12.09 15.01 4.85
CA GLU A 104 -12.26 15.99 3.77
C GLU A 104 -12.65 15.31 2.46
N MET A 105 -12.05 14.14 2.16
CA MET A 105 -12.41 13.33 1.00
C MET A 105 -13.89 12.91 1.06
N ILE A 106 -14.32 12.38 2.20
CA ILE A 106 -15.74 12.00 2.43
C ILE A 106 -16.64 13.21 2.39
N GLY A 107 -16.24 14.35 2.93
CA GLY A 107 -17.01 15.60 2.85
C GLY A 107 -17.22 16.09 1.41
N ARG A 108 -16.22 15.94 0.52
CA ARG A 108 -16.37 16.22 -0.91
C ARG A 108 -17.34 15.25 -1.57
N LEU A 109 -17.19 13.94 -1.31
CA LEU A 109 -18.11 12.93 -1.83
C LEU A 109 -19.56 13.19 -1.40
N ARG A 110 -19.76 13.54 -0.13
CA ARG A 110 -21.09 13.90 0.40
C ARG A 110 -21.71 15.06 -0.38
N ARG A 111 -20.96 16.12 -0.67
CA ARG A 111 -21.45 17.25 -1.48
C ARG A 111 -21.85 16.81 -2.89
N SER A 112 -20.96 16.04 -3.56
CA SER A 112 -21.24 15.55 -4.91
C SER A 112 -22.50 14.67 -4.96
N ILE A 113 -22.73 13.81 -3.95
CA ILE A 113 -23.93 12.99 -3.85
C ILE A 113 -25.19 13.87 -3.76
N SER A 114 -25.15 14.95 -2.98
CA SER A 114 -26.29 15.86 -2.80
C SER A 114 -26.67 16.64 -4.07
N GLU A 115 -25.78 16.67 -5.05
CA GLU A 115 -26.01 17.32 -6.36
C GLU A 115 -26.57 16.36 -7.42
N ILE A 116 -26.67 15.05 -7.09
CA ILE A 116 -27.17 14.02 -8.02
C ILE A 116 -28.67 13.76 -7.73
N ASP A 117 -29.50 13.96 -8.74
CA ASP A 117 -30.93 13.67 -8.63
C ASP A 117 -31.22 12.21 -8.31
N GLY A 118 -32.11 11.96 -7.36
CA GLY A 118 -32.45 10.61 -6.92
C GLY A 118 -31.46 9.93 -5.99
N MET A 119 -30.42 10.63 -5.55
CA MET A 119 -29.53 10.19 -4.50
C MET A 119 -29.90 10.83 -3.17
N THR A 120 -29.78 10.06 -2.09
CA THR A 120 -30.06 10.49 -0.72
C THR A 120 -28.89 10.11 0.20
N VAL A 121 -28.46 11.04 1.04
CA VAL A 121 -27.52 10.76 2.12
C VAL A 121 -28.31 10.14 3.27
N ASP A 122 -28.07 8.86 3.57
CA ASP A 122 -28.75 8.10 4.64
C ASP A 122 -28.08 8.31 6.00
N ARG A 123 -26.76 8.53 5.99
CA ARG A 123 -25.94 8.84 7.17
C ARG A 123 -24.94 9.91 6.79
N GLU A 124 -24.92 10.99 7.53
CA GLU A 124 -23.90 12.04 7.39
C GLU A 124 -22.50 11.50 7.71
N PRO A 125 -21.43 12.15 7.21
CA PRO A 125 -20.06 11.74 7.53
C PRO A 125 -19.83 11.60 9.03
N GLU A 126 -19.38 10.43 9.46
CA GLU A 126 -19.15 10.08 10.86
C GLU A 126 -17.74 9.49 11.02
N GLU A 127 -17.00 9.97 12.01
CA GLU A 127 -15.73 9.37 12.39
C GLU A 127 -15.96 8.19 13.33
N MET A 128 -15.23 7.09 13.08
CA MET A 128 -15.29 5.89 13.90
C MET A 128 -13.90 5.26 14.04
N THR A 129 -13.73 4.43 15.07
CA THR A 129 -12.47 3.71 15.31
C THR A 129 -12.69 2.21 15.13
N ILE A 130 -11.87 1.57 14.29
CA ILE A 130 -11.84 0.12 14.09
C ILE A 130 -10.42 -0.34 14.36
N SER A 131 -10.24 -1.27 15.29
CA SER A 131 -8.91 -1.81 15.67
C SER A 131 -7.86 -0.72 15.94
N GLY A 132 -8.26 0.37 16.62
CA GLY A 132 -7.38 1.50 16.95
C GLY A 132 -7.15 2.51 15.82
N LYS A 133 -7.65 2.26 14.61
CA LYS A 133 -7.48 3.12 13.44
C LYS A 133 -8.72 3.98 13.22
N HIS A 134 -8.51 5.27 12.89
CA HIS A 134 -9.58 6.19 12.56
C HIS A 134 -10.09 6.00 11.13
N PHE A 135 -11.40 5.96 10.99
CA PHE A 135 -12.11 5.88 9.72
C PHE A 135 -13.16 6.97 9.66
N THR A 136 -13.49 7.41 8.45
CA THR A 136 -14.67 8.24 8.18
C THR A 136 -15.65 7.47 7.32
N ARG A 137 -16.91 7.40 7.74
CA ARG A 137 -17.99 6.64 7.08
C ARG A 137 -19.03 7.61 6.51
N LEU A 138 -19.56 7.26 5.33
CA LEU A 138 -20.71 7.88 4.69
C LEU A 138 -21.63 6.80 4.14
N ASP A 139 -22.94 6.87 4.45
CA ASP A 139 -23.95 6.00 3.87
C ASP A 139 -24.88 6.83 2.98
N PHE A 140 -25.21 6.29 1.83
CA PHE A 140 -26.13 6.93 0.88
C PHE A 140 -26.86 5.89 0.03
N SER A 141 -27.97 6.28 -0.58
CA SER A 141 -28.77 5.41 -1.40
C SER A 141 -29.30 6.13 -2.64
N GLY A 142 -29.76 5.37 -3.63
CA GLY A 142 -30.40 5.84 -4.83
C GLY A 142 -30.59 4.72 -5.84
N THR A 143 -31.66 4.80 -6.63
CA THR A 143 -31.99 3.81 -7.68
C THR A 143 -32.01 2.36 -7.14
N SER A 144 -32.68 2.14 -5.99
CA SER A 144 -32.80 0.83 -5.30
C SER A 144 -31.47 0.22 -4.84
N LEU A 145 -30.42 1.02 -4.70
CA LEU A 145 -29.12 0.58 -4.19
C LEU A 145 -28.77 1.37 -2.93
N TYR A 146 -28.27 0.64 -1.93
CA TYR A 146 -27.73 1.16 -0.69
C TYR A 146 -26.23 1.05 -0.72
N ARG A 147 -25.54 2.15 -0.43
CA ARG A 147 -24.08 2.24 -0.46
C ARG A 147 -23.52 2.70 0.86
N MET A 148 -22.34 2.25 1.14
CA MET A 148 -21.50 2.73 2.25
C MET A 148 -20.09 2.93 1.73
N VAL A 149 -19.49 4.05 2.07
CA VAL A 149 -18.07 4.30 1.86
C VAL A 149 -17.40 4.52 3.21
N LEU A 150 -16.36 3.74 3.49
CA LEU A 150 -15.54 3.83 4.68
C LEU A 150 -14.10 4.12 4.25
N VAL A 151 -13.49 5.19 4.74
CA VAL A 151 -12.14 5.62 4.33
C VAL A 151 -11.24 5.80 5.53
N THR A 152 -10.00 5.38 5.39
CA THR A 152 -8.90 5.64 6.34
C THR A 152 -7.63 6.03 5.60
N GLU A 153 -6.63 6.47 6.34
CA GLU A 153 -5.31 6.82 5.84
C GLU A 153 -4.27 5.78 6.29
N SER A 154 -3.46 5.29 5.37
CA SER A 154 -2.34 4.41 5.69
C SER A 154 -1.23 4.54 4.64
N ARG A 155 0.02 4.68 5.07
CA ARG A 155 1.20 4.70 4.20
C ARG A 155 1.04 5.61 2.98
N CYS A 156 0.65 6.87 3.21
CA CYS A 156 0.44 7.87 2.16
C CYS A 156 -0.64 7.51 1.13
N HIS A 157 -1.62 6.68 1.53
CA HIS A 157 -2.79 6.36 0.73
C HIS A 157 -4.08 6.59 1.52
N PHE A 158 -5.15 6.90 0.79
CA PHE A 158 -6.51 6.68 1.27
C PHE A 158 -6.90 5.24 0.94
N ILE A 159 -7.24 4.46 1.96
CA ILE A 159 -7.81 3.13 1.76
C ILE A 159 -9.31 3.24 1.91
N SER A 160 -10.07 2.81 0.91
CA SER A 160 -11.53 2.86 0.88
C SER A 160 -12.15 1.48 0.79
N PHE A 161 -13.23 1.29 1.55
CA PHE A 161 -14.13 0.14 1.48
C PHE A 161 -15.45 0.66 0.91
N ASN A 162 -15.76 0.28 -0.32
CA ASN A 162 -16.93 0.73 -1.05
C ASN A 162 -17.90 -0.43 -1.16
N LEU A 163 -18.97 -0.35 -0.40
CA LEU A 163 -19.99 -1.37 -0.30
C LEU A 163 -21.24 -0.93 -1.10
N THR A 164 -21.81 -1.85 -1.86
CA THR A 164 -23.06 -1.65 -2.58
C THR A 164 -23.94 -2.88 -2.44
N THR A 165 -25.22 -2.71 -2.11
CA THR A 165 -26.22 -3.77 -2.00
C THR A 165 -27.61 -3.25 -2.37
N ALA A 166 -28.51 -4.15 -2.74
CA ALA A 166 -29.94 -3.82 -2.94
C ALA A 166 -30.76 -3.93 -1.63
N ASP A 167 -30.16 -4.38 -0.53
CA ASP A 167 -30.83 -4.62 0.75
C ASP A 167 -30.18 -3.78 1.87
N PRO A 168 -30.94 -2.90 2.55
CA PRO A 168 -30.44 -2.09 3.64
C PRO A 168 -30.00 -2.91 4.87
N GLU A 169 -30.63 -4.07 5.12
CA GLU A 169 -30.23 -4.95 6.22
C GLU A 169 -28.88 -5.62 5.91
N GLU A 170 -28.67 -6.03 4.65
CA GLU A 170 -27.38 -6.53 4.21
C GLU A 170 -26.29 -5.44 4.35
N ARG A 171 -26.57 -4.18 3.99
CA ARG A 171 -25.64 -3.07 4.22
C ARG A 171 -25.25 -2.98 5.70
N ALA A 172 -26.22 -3.05 6.60
CA ALA A 172 -25.96 -2.99 8.04
C ALA A 172 -25.12 -4.17 8.54
N SER A 173 -25.41 -5.38 8.07
CA SER A 173 -24.66 -6.59 8.39
C SER A 173 -23.21 -6.53 7.90
N LEU A 174 -23.00 -6.05 6.67
CA LEU A 174 -21.67 -5.90 6.09
C LEU A 174 -20.86 -4.81 6.79
N ALA A 175 -21.52 -3.71 7.18
CA ALA A 175 -20.89 -2.68 8.01
C ALA A 175 -20.39 -3.24 9.35
N GLN A 176 -21.13 -4.14 9.98
CA GLN A 176 -20.72 -4.82 11.20
C GLN A 176 -19.52 -5.76 10.96
N SER A 177 -19.46 -6.42 9.81
CA SER A 177 -18.34 -7.31 9.47
C SER A 177 -16.99 -6.58 9.41
N LEU A 178 -17.01 -5.28 9.09
CA LEU A 178 -15.80 -4.45 9.07
C LEU A 178 -15.19 -4.20 10.45
N ASN A 179 -15.91 -4.49 11.55
CA ASN A 179 -15.34 -4.47 12.90
C ASN A 179 -14.24 -5.54 13.08
N ALA A 180 -14.24 -6.58 12.23
CA ALA A 180 -13.19 -7.61 12.20
C ALA A 180 -11.98 -7.22 11.29
N LEU A 181 -11.99 -5.99 10.74
CA LEU A 181 -10.89 -5.45 9.99
C LEU A 181 -9.69 -5.24 10.91
N SER A 182 -8.52 -5.69 10.48
CA SER A 182 -7.24 -5.37 11.11
C SER A 182 -6.42 -4.52 10.15
N LEU A 183 -5.99 -3.38 10.63
CA LEU A 183 -5.08 -2.49 9.93
C LEU A 183 -4.06 -2.00 10.96
N ALA A 184 -2.90 -2.68 11.02
CA ALA A 184 -1.89 -2.37 12.01
C ALA A 184 -1.35 -0.95 11.82
N GLU A 185 -1.16 -0.25 12.91
CA GLU A 185 -0.43 1.01 12.88
C GLU A 185 1.03 0.78 12.51
N SER A 186 1.60 1.78 11.89
CA SER A 186 2.99 1.75 11.44
C SER A 186 4.03 1.60 12.56
N GLY A 187 3.61 1.67 13.83
CA GLY A 187 4.48 1.70 15.02
C GLY A 187 4.97 0.34 15.54
N ASP A 188 4.40 -0.78 15.08
CA ASP A 188 4.79 -2.12 15.57
C ASP A 188 6.04 -2.71 14.86
N ARG A 189 6.74 -1.91 14.08
CA ARG A 189 7.99 -2.32 13.42
C ARG A 189 9.21 -1.84 14.18
N ALA A 190 10.23 -2.68 14.23
CA ALA A 190 11.57 -2.30 14.65
C ALA A 190 12.19 -1.21 13.74
N ASP A 191 11.67 -1.06 12.51
CA ASP A 191 12.11 -0.03 11.57
C ASP A 191 11.15 1.16 11.56
N PRO A 192 11.66 2.39 11.63
CA PRO A 192 10.84 3.60 11.54
C PRO A 192 10.11 3.65 10.20
N VAL A 193 8.83 4.03 10.24
CA VAL A 193 8.03 4.20 9.02
C VAL A 193 8.47 5.48 8.32
N PRO A 194 8.70 5.44 7.00
CA PRO A 194 9.02 6.63 6.25
C PRO A 194 7.95 7.70 6.37
N ILE A 195 8.35 8.95 6.45
CA ILE A 195 7.44 10.08 6.51
C ILE A 195 6.93 10.40 5.11
N CYS A 196 5.62 10.60 4.97
CA CYS A 196 5.00 11.00 3.72
C CYS A 196 5.28 12.48 3.42
N VAL A 197 6.10 12.77 2.40
CA VAL A 197 6.37 14.13 1.96
C VAL A 197 6.09 14.27 0.47
N LYS A 198 4.98 14.93 0.15
CA LYS A 198 4.62 15.21 -1.25
C LYS A 198 5.66 16.14 -1.87
N ASN A 199 6.05 15.84 -3.10
CA ASN A 199 6.98 16.66 -3.88
C ASN A 199 8.40 16.81 -3.28
N TYR A 200 8.87 15.84 -2.46
CA TYR A 200 10.25 15.88 -1.99
C TYR A 200 11.26 15.56 -3.11
N ALA A 201 10.92 14.69 -4.05
CA ALA A 201 11.76 14.33 -5.19
C ALA A 201 11.80 15.44 -6.27
N THR A 202 12.08 16.67 -5.88
CA THR A 202 12.22 17.83 -6.76
C THR A 202 13.70 18.16 -7.03
N SER A 203 13.96 19.02 -8.02
CA SER A 203 15.31 19.49 -8.33
C SER A 203 16.00 20.19 -7.16
N GLU A 204 15.24 20.82 -6.26
CA GLU A 204 15.78 21.51 -5.09
C GLU A 204 16.46 20.55 -4.09
N HIS A 205 15.94 19.34 -3.96
CA HIS A 205 16.47 18.33 -3.04
C HIS A 205 17.40 17.33 -3.74
N LEU A 206 17.42 17.32 -5.05
CA LEU A 206 18.24 16.40 -5.86
C LEU A 206 19.72 16.82 -5.83
N VAL A 207 20.60 15.89 -5.45
CA VAL A 207 22.06 16.11 -5.42
C VAL A 207 22.70 15.55 -6.70
N SER A 208 22.32 14.34 -7.09
CA SER A 208 22.78 13.72 -8.33
C SER A 208 21.73 12.78 -8.90
N ARG A 209 21.69 12.64 -10.22
CA ARG A 209 20.79 11.74 -10.92
C ARG A 209 21.44 11.10 -12.14
N THR A 210 20.99 9.91 -12.46
CA THR A 210 21.20 9.22 -13.74
C THR A 210 19.84 9.16 -14.43
N ASP A 211 19.71 9.74 -15.62
CA ASP A 211 18.43 9.70 -16.33
C ASP A 211 18.17 8.29 -16.88
N PRO A 212 16.98 7.73 -16.66
CA PRO A 212 16.66 6.42 -17.20
C PRO A 212 16.61 6.47 -18.72
N THR A 213 17.22 5.47 -19.35
CA THR A 213 17.18 5.33 -20.82
C THR A 213 15.74 5.02 -21.25
N PRO A 214 15.16 5.75 -22.21
CA PRO A 214 13.84 5.45 -22.72
C PRO A 214 13.73 4.00 -23.21
N ALA A 215 12.69 3.29 -22.76
CA ALA A 215 12.40 1.94 -23.18
C ALA A 215 11.09 1.94 -23.97
N GLY A 216 11.15 2.28 -25.25
CA GLY A 216 10.03 2.25 -26.17
C GLY A 216 8.93 3.31 -25.89
N PRO A 217 8.01 3.54 -26.82
CA PRO A 217 7.07 4.67 -26.80
C PRO A 217 5.79 4.41 -25.98
N LYS A 218 5.65 3.27 -25.30
CA LYS A 218 4.36 2.83 -24.78
C LYS A 218 3.84 3.66 -23.57
N PHE A 219 4.74 4.20 -22.76
CA PHE A 219 4.38 5.04 -21.60
C PHE A 219 5.26 6.27 -21.56
N THR A 220 4.70 7.41 -21.91
CA THR A 220 5.41 8.72 -21.92
C THR A 220 5.43 9.40 -20.55
N SER A 221 4.60 8.92 -19.62
CA SER A 221 4.48 9.45 -18.25
C SER A 221 4.34 8.26 -17.30
N VAL A 222 5.32 8.12 -16.41
CA VAL A 222 5.42 6.97 -15.50
C VAL A 222 5.47 7.46 -14.05
N PRO A 223 4.43 7.20 -13.26
CA PRO A 223 4.43 7.50 -11.83
C PRO A 223 5.29 6.48 -11.07
N VAL A 224 6.11 6.99 -10.16
CA VAL A 224 7.03 6.18 -9.36
C VAL A 224 6.99 6.64 -7.91
N ARG A 225 6.85 5.72 -6.98
CA ARG A 225 7.07 5.95 -5.55
C ARG A 225 8.50 5.57 -5.19
N ILE A 226 9.12 6.36 -4.34
CA ILE A 226 10.44 6.05 -3.80
C ILE A 226 10.49 6.29 -2.30
N ILE A 227 11.32 5.50 -1.63
CA ILE A 227 11.74 5.77 -0.25
C ILE A 227 13.18 6.27 -0.32
N ILE A 228 13.39 7.46 0.18
CA ILE A 228 14.70 8.08 0.33
C ILE A 228 15.15 7.83 1.76
N GLY A 229 16.26 7.12 1.93
CA GLY A 229 16.82 6.82 3.24
C GLY A 229 17.37 8.05 3.95
N ALA A 230 17.60 7.97 5.23
CA ALA A 230 18.14 9.05 6.06
C ALA A 230 19.47 9.62 5.55
N GLY A 231 20.25 8.86 4.79
CA GLY A 231 21.49 9.31 4.13
C GLY A 231 21.28 9.92 2.74
N GLY A 232 20.04 10.09 2.27
CA GLY A 232 19.71 10.66 0.97
C GLY A 232 19.78 9.69 -0.23
N GLY A 233 20.14 8.43 -0.03
CA GLY A 233 20.11 7.40 -1.07
C GLY A 233 18.71 6.81 -1.25
N VAL A 234 18.34 6.45 -2.48
CA VAL A 234 17.07 5.75 -2.75
C VAL A 234 17.18 4.31 -2.27
N ARG A 235 16.25 3.89 -1.41
CA ARG A 235 16.22 2.56 -0.78
C ARG A 235 15.15 1.64 -1.34
N HIS A 236 14.03 2.19 -1.78
CA HIS A 236 12.95 1.44 -2.38
C HIS A 236 12.39 2.21 -3.57
N ILE A 237 12.03 1.49 -4.62
CA ILE A 237 11.50 2.04 -5.86
C ILE A 237 10.31 1.17 -6.26
N HIS A 238 9.13 1.78 -6.35
CA HIS A 238 7.93 1.16 -6.85
C HIS A 238 7.46 1.91 -8.09
N VAL A 239 7.67 1.31 -9.26
CA VAL A 239 7.19 1.85 -10.54
C VAL A 239 5.74 1.41 -10.72
N ILE A 240 4.81 2.32 -10.50
CA ILE A 240 3.38 2.05 -10.45
C ILE A 240 2.88 1.49 -11.80
N ARG A 241 3.30 2.10 -12.90
CA ARG A 241 2.87 1.68 -14.25
C ARG A 241 4.01 1.76 -15.24
N GLY A 242 4.06 0.79 -16.16
CA GLY A 242 5.09 0.69 -17.19
C GLY A 242 5.19 -0.74 -17.73
N SER A 243 5.87 -0.93 -18.86
CA SER A 243 6.27 -2.28 -19.29
C SER A 243 7.34 -2.83 -18.35
N THR A 244 7.51 -4.15 -18.31
CA THR A 244 8.55 -4.79 -17.48
C THR A 244 9.93 -4.20 -17.74
N GLU A 245 10.32 -4.07 -19.02
CA GLU A 245 11.61 -3.45 -19.40
C GLU A 245 11.73 -2.00 -18.93
N GLN A 246 10.66 -1.21 -19.04
CA GLN A 246 10.64 0.18 -18.59
C GLN A 246 10.77 0.26 -17.06
N LYS A 247 10.06 -0.61 -16.33
CA LYS A 247 10.16 -0.68 -14.86
C LYS A 247 11.59 -1.00 -14.40
N GLU A 248 12.25 -1.96 -15.04
CA GLU A 248 13.62 -2.34 -14.72
C GLU A 248 14.62 -1.21 -14.98
N LYS A 249 14.55 -0.55 -16.15
CA LYS A 249 15.41 0.59 -16.49
C LYS A 249 15.23 1.77 -15.55
N ILE A 250 13.99 2.08 -15.18
CA ILE A 250 13.67 3.14 -14.22
C ILE A 250 14.23 2.78 -12.84
N ALA A 251 14.01 1.56 -12.35
CA ALA A 251 14.49 1.14 -11.05
C ALA A 251 16.03 1.19 -10.98
N THR A 252 16.72 0.74 -12.03
CA THR A 252 18.19 0.81 -12.11
C THR A 252 18.67 2.27 -12.03
N ALA A 253 18.13 3.17 -12.84
CA ALA A 253 18.54 4.57 -12.85
C ALA A 253 18.27 5.26 -11.51
N LEU A 254 17.05 5.09 -10.96
CA LEU A 254 16.66 5.73 -9.69
C LEU A 254 17.46 5.20 -8.48
N SER A 255 17.97 3.99 -8.51
CA SER A 255 18.83 3.45 -7.43
C SER A 255 20.13 4.26 -7.25
N GLU A 256 20.60 4.92 -8.30
CA GLU A 256 21.79 5.77 -8.30
C GLU A 256 21.50 7.21 -7.87
N TRP A 257 20.23 7.61 -7.80
CA TRP A 257 19.88 8.97 -7.41
C TRP A 257 20.25 9.26 -5.96
N ARG A 258 20.65 10.50 -5.72
CA ARG A 258 20.98 10.99 -4.39
C ARG A 258 20.22 12.29 -4.14
N PHE A 259 19.66 12.36 -2.94
CA PHE A 259 18.91 13.52 -2.45
C PHE A 259 19.58 14.10 -1.21
N LYS A 260 19.28 15.34 -0.90
CA LYS A 260 19.58 15.90 0.41
C LYS A 260 18.84 15.07 1.47
N PRO A 261 19.43 14.75 2.62
CA PRO A 261 18.72 14.12 3.73
C PRO A 261 17.53 14.99 4.19
N PHE A 262 16.38 14.36 4.42
CA PHE A 262 15.27 15.04 5.07
C PHE A 262 15.49 15.05 6.58
N VAL A 263 15.41 16.22 7.18
CA VAL A 263 15.65 16.41 8.61
C VAL A 263 14.36 16.76 9.30
N LEU A 264 13.92 15.95 10.26
CA LEU A 264 12.81 16.21 11.15
C LEU A 264 13.34 16.36 12.57
N GLU A 265 13.02 17.47 13.23
CA GLU A 265 13.47 17.75 14.60
C GLU A 265 14.98 17.56 14.81
N GLY A 266 15.80 17.98 13.83
CA GLY A 266 17.25 17.88 13.87
C GLY A 266 17.82 16.47 13.58
N ARG A 267 16.99 15.49 13.22
CA ARG A 267 17.40 14.11 12.91
C ARG A 267 17.08 13.75 11.46
N PRO A 268 18.03 13.16 10.71
CA PRO A 268 17.74 12.64 9.39
C PRO A 268 16.78 11.45 9.51
N VAL A 269 15.71 11.48 8.71
CA VAL A 269 14.68 10.43 8.69
C VAL A 269 14.41 9.96 7.27
N GLU A 270 13.79 8.79 7.13
CA GLU A 270 13.36 8.28 5.84
C GLU A 270 12.10 9.01 5.35
N VAL A 271 12.08 9.30 4.04
CA VAL A 271 10.97 9.96 3.37
C VAL A 271 10.42 9.08 2.27
N GLU A 272 9.10 8.92 2.25
CA GLU A 272 8.38 8.35 1.12
C GLU A 272 7.77 9.49 0.30
N THR A 273 7.99 9.46 -1.03
CA THR A 273 7.54 10.52 -1.94
C THR A 273 7.23 9.93 -3.32
N GLY A 274 6.50 10.71 -4.14
CA GLY A 274 6.19 10.37 -5.52
C GLY A 274 6.87 11.31 -6.51
N LEU A 275 7.22 10.78 -7.65
CA LEU A 275 7.66 11.54 -8.82
C LEU A 275 7.06 10.97 -10.09
N THR A 276 6.96 11.81 -11.14
CA THR A 276 6.51 11.37 -12.45
C THR A 276 7.63 11.56 -13.45
N LEU A 277 8.13 10.46 -14.00
CA LEU A 277 9.11 10.48 -15.08
C LEU A 277 8.40 10.71 -16.40
N ARG A 278 8.98 11.56 -17.26
CA ARG A 278 8.51 11.83 -18.63
C ARG A 278 9.60 11.45 -19.61
N PHE A 279 9.20 10.78 -20.69
CA PHE A 279 10.07 10.27 -21.74
C PHE A 279 9.71 10.86 -23.10
#